data_05c819399a1cc9e0660c25958d26324b
#
_entry.id   05c819399a1cc9e0660c25958d26324b
#
_cell.length_a   1.000
_cell.length_b   1.000
_cell.length_c   1.000
_cell.angle_alpha   90.00
_cell.angle_beta   90.00
_cell.angle_gamma   90.00
#
_symmetry.space_group_name_H-M   'P 1'
#
loop_
_entity.id
_entity.type
_entity.pdbx_description
1 polymer ?
#
loop_
_entity_poly.entity_id
_entity_poly.type
_entity_poly.pdbx_seq_one_letter_code
_entity_poly.pdbx_strand_id
1 'polypeptide(L)'
;MLLTGTSRRKAENSMADQKKIAIFGGGTGLSVLLRGLKQHPVDITAIVTVADDGGSSGRLRDELKIPPPGDIRNVLAALSDVEPLVEDLFQHRFSKGGDLIGHSLGNLILAAMTNITGDFFHAVTEMSKVLNVRGRVLPAANTSVVLHAEMDDGQIISGESTIPSYGKRIKRVFLTPEKIEPVPETIDVIRGADLILLGPGSLYTSILPNLLVPKIREEILNAPAKKFIFAM
;
A
#
# COMPACT_ATOMS: atom_id res chain seq x y z
N MET A 1 1.17 32.83 -16.60
CA MET A 1 2.33 33.46 -15.95
C MET A 1 3.47 32.45 -15.95
N LEU A 2 4.41 32.57 -16.91
CA LEU A 2 5.53 31.62 -17.05
C LEU A 2 6.52 31.87 -15.92
N LEU A 3 6.74 30.86 -15.09
CA LEU A 3 7.78 30.89 -14.06
C LEU A 3 9.15 31.03 -14.73
N THR A 4 9.92 32.04 -14.32
CA THR A 4 11.27 32.32 -14.84
C THR A 4 12.20 31.15 -14.52
N GLY A 5 13.18 30.85 -15.41
CA GLY A 5 14.07 29.69 -15.32
C GLY A 5 14.83 29.54 -13.97
N THR A 6 14.99 30.62 -13.20
CA THR A 6 15.56 30.63 -11.84
C THR A 6 14.63 30.02 -10.78
N SER A 7 13.32 30.21 -10.89
CA SER A 7 12.32 29.58 -9.98
C SER A 7 12.23 28.08 -10.21
N ARG A 8 12.32 27.64 -11.47
CA ARG A 8 12.25 26.21 -11.84
C ARG A 8 13.49 25.45 -11.35
N ARG A 9 14.69 26.00 -11.54
CA ARG A 9 15.94 25.44 -11.01
C ARG A 9 16.00 25.38 -9.49
N LYS A 10 15.40 26.37 -8.79
CA LYS A 10 15.34 26.41 -7.32
C LYS A 10 14.36 25.36 -6.78
N ALA A 11 13.24 25.10 -7.48
CA ALA A 11 12.30 24.03 -7.15
C ALA A 11 12.91 22.64 -7.42
N GLU A 12 13.58 22.45 -8.56
CA GLU A 12 14.27 21.20 -8.92
C GLU A 12 15.42 20.88 -7.96
N ASN A 13 16.23 21.86 -7.55
CA ASN A 13 17.25 21.67 -6.52
C ASN A 13 16.67 21.41 -5.11
N SER A 14 15.52 21.99 -4.77
CA SER A 14 14.82 21.70 -3.50
C SER A 14 14.29 20.29 -3.42
N MET A 15 13.87 19.68 -4.55
CA MET A 15 13.43 18.28 -4.60
C MET A 15 14.61 17.30 -4.58
N ALA A 16 15.78 17.66 -5.14
CA ALA A 16 16.96 16.80 -5.16
C ALA A 16 17.59 16.57 -3.77
N ASP A 17 17.29 17.44 -2.78
CA ASP A 17 17.86 17.40 -1.43
C ASP A 17 16.88 16.80 -0.39
N GLN A 18 15.69 16.36 -0.80
CA GLN A 18 14.72 15.76 0.10
C GLN A 18 15.12 14.33 0.48
N LYS A 19 15.04 14.02 1.78
CA LYS A 19 15.26 12.65 2.27
C LYS A 19 14.23 11.68 1.73
N LYS A 20 14.71 10.61 1.12
CA LYS A 20 13.88 9.56 0.53
C LYS A 20 13.49 8.53 1.58
N ILE A 21 12.20 8.37 1.79
CA ILE A 21 11.64 7.46 2.79
C ILE A 21 10.82 6.39 2.09
N ALA A 22 11.25 5.14 2.19
CA ALA A 22 10.47 3.97 1.80
C ALA A 22 9.69 3.45 3.01
N ILE A 23 8.37 3.34 2.92
CA ILE A 23 7.51 2.94 4.04
C ILE A 23 6.70 1.71 3.63
N PHE A 24 6.85 0.63 4.38
CA PHE A 24 6.17 -0.64 4.14
C PHE A 24 5.06 -0.85 5.15
N GLY A 25 3.86 -1.23 4.70
CA GLY A 25 2.76 -1.54 5.61
C GLY A 25 1.45 -1.82 4.89
N GLY A 26 0.37 -1.67 5.64
CA GLY A 26 -1.01 -1.78 5.20
C GLY A 26 -1.94 -1.21 6.25
N GLY A 27 -3.21 -1.07 5.90
CA GLY A 27 -4.25 -0.66 6.82
C GLY A 27 -4.20 0.77 7.33
N THR A 28 -4.91 0.99 8.43
CA THR A 28 -5.20 2.32 8.98
C THR A 28 -3.96 2.99 9.59
N GLY A 29 -3.09 2.22 10.25
CA GLY A 29 -1.92 2.77 10.94
C GLY A 29 -0.97 3.48 9.99
N LEU A 30 -0.68 2.86 8.84
CA LEU A 30 0.14 3.45 7.78
C LEU A 30 -0.47 4.78 7.29
N SER A 31 -1.77 4.81 7.03
CA SER A 31 -2.48 6.02 6.57
C SER A 31 -2.36 7.19 7.55
N VAL A 32 -2.41 6.93 8.86
CA VAL A 32 -2.23 7.98 9.90
C VAL A 32 -0.81 8.54 9.85
N LEU A 33 0.21 7.68 9.78
CA LEU A 33 1.61 8.12 9.67
C LEU A 33 1.83 8.97 8.41
N LEU A 34 1.31 8.54 7.27
CA LEU A 34 1.48 9.22 6.00
C LEU A 34 0.82 10.62 5.97
N ARG A 35 -0.34 10.79 6.61
CA ARG A 35 -0.97 12.12 6.77
C ARG A 35 -0.06 13.10 7.51
N GLY A 36 0.68 12.62 8.51
CA GLY A 36 1.67 13.44 9.21
C GLY A 36 2.90 13.72 8.34
N LEU A 37 3.49 12.68 7.75
CA LEU A 37 4.72 12.79 6.98
C LEU A 37 4.59 13.68 5.74
N LYS A 38 3.43 13.69 5.05
CA LYS A 38 3.23 14.54 3.87
C LYS A 38 3.32 16.04 4.17
N GLN A 39 3.29 16.45 5.44
CA GLN A 39 3.47 17.86 5.85
C GLN A 39 4.95 18.26 5.94
N HIS A 40 5.87 17.31 5.81
CA HIS A 40 7.31 17.54 5.89
C HIS A 40 7.97 17.51 4.51
N PRO A 41 9.14 18.17 4.33
CA PRO A 41 9.87 18.19 3.07
C PRO A 41 10.66 16.90 2.85
N VAL A 42 9.97 15.80 2.64
CA VAL A 42 10.52 14.45 2.41
C VAL A 42 9.91 13.82 1.15
N ASP A 43 10.68 13.01 0.45
CA ASP A 43 10.19 12.21 -0.68
C ASP A 43 9.68 10.85 -0.16
N ILE A 44 8.37 10.69 -0.13
CA ILE A 44 7.69 9.52 0.44
C ILE A 44 7.37 8.52 -0.67
N THR A 45 7.75 7.26 -0.47
CA THR A 45 7.18 6.14 -1.22
C THR A 45 6.58 5.13 -0.25
N ALA A 46 5.27 4.95 -0.33
CA ALA A 46 4.54 3.94 0.43
C ALA A 46 4.44 2.64 -0.37
N ILE A 47 4.96 1.55 0.15
CA ILE A 47 4.83 0.19 -0.40
C ILE A 47 3.78 -0.54 0.43
N VAL A 48 2.70 -0.94 -0.22
CA VAL A 48 1.47 -1.39 0.45
C VAL A 48 1.21 -2.85 0.16
N THR A 49 0.96 -3.63 1.21
CA THR A 49 0.60 -5.04 1.05
C THR A 49 -0.67 -5.22 0.20
N VAL A 50 -0.74 -6.31 -0.54
CA VAL A 50 -1.87 -6.72 -1.37
C VAL A 50 -2.50 -8.04 -0.86
N ALA A 51 -2.47 -8.25 0.46
CA ALA A 51 -3.00 -9.44 1.11
C ALA A 51 -4.38 -9.25 1.78
N ASP A 52 -4.94 -8.01 1.74
CA ASP A 52 -6.26 -7.69 2.32
C ASP A 52 -7.36 -8.53 1.67
N ASP A 53 -8.18 -9.19 2.49
CA ASP A 53 -9.33 -9.99 2.05
C ASP A 53 -10.63 -9.56 2.72
N GLY A 54 -10.62 -8.44 3.43
CA GLY A 54 -11.77 -7.94 4.17
C GLY A 54 -12.81 -7.27 3.27
N GLY A 55 -14.07 -7.48 3.58
CA GLY A 55 -15.24 -6.75 3.07
C GLY A 55 -15.22 -6.49 1.55
N SER A 56 -15.17 -5.21 1.16
CA SER A 56 -15.16 -4.78 -0.25
C SER A 56 -13.93 -5.27 -1.02
N SER A 57 -12.75 -5.27 -0.39
CA SER A 57 -11.50 -5.67 -1.04
C SER A 57 -11.51 -7.14 -1.41
N GLY A 58 -11.93 -8.00 -0.48
CA GLY A 58 -12.00 -9.44 -0.71
C GLY A 58 -12.99 -9.79 -1.83
N ARG A 59 -14.19 -9.17 -1.84
CA ARG A 59 -15.18 -9.39 -2.91
C ARG A 59 -14.62 -9.02 -4.28
N LEU A 60 -14.05 -7.82 -4.44
CA LEU A 60 -13.49 -7.35 -5.71
C LEU A 60 -12.29 -8.20 -6.15
N ARG A 61 -11.43 -8.61 -5.21
CA ARG A 61 -10.33 -9.54 -5.48
C ARG A 61 -10.84 -10.85 -6.06
N ASP A 62 -11.88 -11.43 -5.44
CA ASP A 62 -12.37 -12.76 -5.82
C ASP A 62 -13.21 -12.73 -7.10
N GLU A 63 -13.99 -11.68 -7.34
CA GLU A 63 -14.83 -11.51 -8.52
C GLU A 63 -14.04 -11.08 -9.76
N LEU A 64 -13.14 -10.08 -9.60
CA LEU A 64 -12.44 -9.46 -10.73
C LEU A 64 -11.01 -9.98 -10.92
N LYS A 65 -10.51 -10.85 -10.01
CA LYS A 65 -9.14 -11.39 -10.03
C LYS A 65 -8.05 -10.31 -10.02
N ILE A 66 -8.30 -9.21 -9.34
CA ILE A 66 -7.38 -8.09 -9.15
C ILE A 66 -6.75 -8.13 -7.75
N PRO A 67 -5.61 -7.49 -7.50
CA PRO A 67 -5.13 -7.24 -6.15
C PRO A 67 -6.16 -6.46 -5.32
N PRO A 68 -6.27 -6.71 -4.00
CA PRO A 68 -7.26 -6.06 -3.15
C PRO A 68 -6.97 -4.55 -3.03
N PRO A 69 -7.95 -3.68 -3.34
CA PRO A 69 -7.70 -2.24 -3.44
C PRO A 69 -7.77 -1.48 -2.10
N GLY A 70 -8.24 -2.10 -1.00
CA GLY A 70 -8.62 -1.39 0.22
C GLY A 70 -7.49 -0.63 0.89
N ASP A 71 -6.36 -1.27 1.13
CA ASP A 71 -5.21 -0.63 1.76
C ASP A 71 -4.57 0.42 0.85
N ILE A 72 -4.43 0.12 -0.44
CA ILE A 72 -3.98 1.08 -1.46
C ILE A 72 -4.88 2.31 -1.47
N ARG A 73 -6.21 2.15 -1.49
CA ARG A 73 -7.18 3.24 -1.42
C ARG A 73 -6.96 4.12 -0.19
N ASN A 74 -6.78 3.52 0.99
CA ASN A 74 -6.54 4.23 2.24
C ASN A 74 -5.26 5.08 2.17
N VAL A 75 -4.20 4.52 1.58
CA VAL A 75 -2.90 5.19 1.43
C VAL A 75 -2.98 6.31 0.39
N LEU A 76 -3.64 6.09 -0.75
CA LEU A 76 -3.90 7.13 -1.75
C LEU A 76 -4.64 8.32 -1.14
N ALA A 77 -5.73 8.07 -0.40
CA ALA A 77 -6.47 9.10 0.31
C ALA A 77 -5.61 9.83 1.37
N ALA A 78 -4.76 9.11 2.10
CA ALA A 78 -3.90 9.71 3.11
C ALA A 78 -2.85 10.67 2.51
N LEU A 79 -2.31 10.34 1.35
CA LEU A 79 -1.31 11.15 0.64
C LEU A 79 -1.93 12.14 -0.35
N SER A 80 -3.23 12.07 -0.63
CA SER A 80 -3.92 12.97 -1.56
C SER A 80 -3.84 14.44 -1.11
N ASP A 81 -3.83 15.33 -2.11
CA ASP A 81 -3.86 16.78 -1.92
C ASP A 81 -4.98 17.37 -2.82
N VAL A 82 -6.21 16.94 -2.57
CA VAL A 82 -7.43 17.31 -3.30
C VAL A 82 -8.43 17.95 -2.36
N GLU A 83 -9.48 18.54 -2.94
CA GLU A 83 -10.59 19.11 -2.18
C GLU A 83 -11.22 18.04 -1.24
N PRO A 84 -11.61 18.42 -0.01
CA PRO A 84 -12.16 17.47 0.98
C PRO A 84 -13.32 16.61 0.45
N LEU A 85 -14.19 17.19 -0.38
CA LEU A 85 -15.30 16.46 -0.98
C LEU A 85 -14.83 15.31 -1.88
N VAL A 86 -13.71 15.44 -2.58
CA VAL A 86 -13.13 14.39 -3.42
C VAL A 86 -12.57 13.26 -2.55
N GLU A 87 -11.94 13.61 -1.40
CA GLU A 87 -11.49 12.61 -0.42
C GLU A 87 -12.68 11.87 0.17
N ASP A 88 -13.74 12.58 0.59
CA ASP A 88 -14.96 11.97 1.12
C ASP A 88 -15.64 11.05 0.10
N LEU A 89 -15.71 11.49 -1.17
CA LEU A 89 -16.25 10.69 -2.26
C LEU A 89 -15.45 9.38 -2.46
N PHE A 90 -14.13 9.47 -2.47
CA PHE A 90 -13.25 8.31 -2.62
C PHE A 90 -13.35 7.34 -1.44
N GLN A 91 -13.59 7.85 -0.23
CA GLN A 91 -13.80 7.06 0.98
C GLN A 91 -15.26 6.62 1.18
N HIS A 92 -16.21 7.18 0.41
CA HIS A 92 -17.62 6.87 0.56
C HIS A 92 -17.87 5.36 0.50
N ARG A 93 -18.62 4.84 1.48
CA ARG A 93 -19.06 3.44 1.52
C ARG A 93 -20.57 3.34 1.37
N PHE A 94 -21.01 2.54 0.42
CA PHE A 94 -22.44 2.32 0.17
C PHE A 94 -23.08 1.55 1.32
N SER A 95 -24.11 2.12 1.92
CA SER A 95 -24.95 1.49 2.95
C SER A 95 -26.25 0.92 2.38
N LYS A 96 -26.58 1.24 1.12
CA LYS A 96 -27.79 0.81 0.38
C LYS A 96 -27.39 0.52 -1.06
N GLY A 97 -28.25 -0.22 -1.81
CA GLY A 97 -28.08 -0.43 -3.25
C GLY A 97 -27.74 -1.87 -3.66
N GLY A 98 -28.31 -2.88 -3.01
CA GLY A 98 -28.13 -4.28 -3.39
C GLY A 98 -26.65 -4.70 -3.32
N ASP A 99 -26.08 -5.09 -4.44
CA ASP A 99 -24.68 -5.58 -4.53
C ASP A 99 -23.64 -4.51 -4.22
N LEU A 100 -24.00 -3.22 -4.28
CA LEU A 100 -23.09 -2.13 -3.89
C LEU A 100 -22.88 -2.05 -2.38
N ILE A 101 -23.77 -2.62 -1.55
CA ILE A 101 -23.69 -2.55 -0.09
C ILE A 101 -22.31 -3.04 0.39
N GLY A 102 -21.66 -2.21 1.20
CA GLY A 102 -20.33 -2.51 1.77
C GLY A 102 -19.16 -2.18 0.86
N HIS A 103 -19.38 -1.91 -0.44
CA HIS A 103 -18.29 -1.39 -1.29
C HIS A 103 -17.99 0.07 -0.98
N SER A 104 -16.69 0.44 -1.00
CA SER A 104 -16.32 1.85 -1.06
C SER A 104 -16.20 2.28 -2.53
N LEU A 105 -16.58 3.53 -2.82
CA LEU A 105 -16.49 4.06 -4.17
C LEU A 105 -15.05 4.04 -4.69
N GLY A 106 -14.08 4.40 -3.86
CA GLY A 106 -12.66 4.37 -4.25
C GLY A 106 -12.16 2.97 -4.61
N ASN A 107 -12.65 1.90 -3.95
CA ASN A 107 -12.33 0.53 -4.33
C ASN A 107 -12.93 0.19 -5.72
N LEU A 108 -14.15 0.63 -6.00
CA LEU A 108 -14.79 0.44 -7.31
C LEU A 108 -14.06 1.22 -8.40
N ILE A 109 -13.62 2.43 -8.12
CA ILE A 109 -12.82 3.25 -9.04
C ILE A 109 -11.48 2.56 -9.34
N LEU A 110 -10.76 2.07 -8.33
CA LEU A 110 -9.49 1.35 -8.54
C LEU A 110 -9.69 0.06 -9.35
N ALA A 111 -10.78 -0.67 -9.10
CA ALA A 111 -11.12 -1.85 -9.90
C ALA A 111 -11.41 -1.48 -11.36
N ALA A 112 -12.19 -0.43 -11.61
CA ALA A 112 -12.45 0.07 -12.96
C ALA A 112 -11.16 0.55 -13.65
N MET A 113 -10.30 1.29 -12.93
CA MET A 113 -9.00 1.74 -13.45
C MET A 113 -8.09 0.56 -13.80
N THR A 114 -8.10 -0.51 -13.01
CA THR A 114 -7.34 -1.73 -13.32
C THR A 114 -7.78 -2.35 -14.65
N ASN A 115 -9.07 -2.39 -14.91
CA ASN A 115 -9.60 -2.87 -16.20
C ASN A 115 -9.23 -1.94 -17.37
N ILE A 116 -9.22 -0.63 -17.15
CA ILE A 116 -8.89 0.37 -18.19
C ILE A 116 -7.40 0.34 -18.52
N THR A 117 -6.54 0.25 -17.52
CA THR A 117 -5.07 0.32 -17.69
C THR A 117 -4.43 -1.02 -17.98
N GLY A 118 -5.15 -2.12 -17.75
CA GLY A 118 -4.69 -3.49 -17.98
C GLY A 118 -3.98 -4.13 -16.79
N ASP A 119 -3.56 -3.36 -15.78
CA ASP A 119 -2.98 -3.89 -14.53
C ASP A 119 -3.15 -2.94 -13.34
N PHE A 120 -3.00 -3.52 -12.14
CA PHE A 120 -3.24 -2.80 -10.88
C PHE A 120 -2.19 -1.74 -10.57
N PHE A 121 -0.93 -1.98 -10.88
CA PHE A 121 0.15 -1.00 -10.64
C PHE A 121 -0.08 0.27 -11.46
N HIS A 122 -0.41 0.13 -12.75
CA HIS A 122 -0.75 1.29 -13.60
C HIS A 122 -2.01 1.99 -13.10
N ALA A 123 -3.03 1.25 -12.66
CA ALA A 123 -4.23 1.84 -12.05
C ALA A 123 -3.90 2.73 -10.84
N VAL A 124 -3.04 2.23 -9.93
CA VAL A 124 -2.58 2.99 -8.74
C VAL A 124 -1.81 4.23 -9.16
N THR A 125 -0.95 4.12 -10.16
CA THR A 125 -0.15 5.23 -10.70
C THR A 125 -1.04 6.33 -11.29
N GLU A 126 -2.02 5.97 -12.10
CA GLU A 126 -2.95 6.96 -12.69
C GLU A 126 -3.85 7.59 -11.62
N MET A 127 -4.35 6.80 -10.67
CA MET A 127 -5.13 7.35 -9.55
C MET A 127 -4.30 8.28 -8.66
N SER A 128 -3.00 8.02 -8.50
CA SER A 128 -2.10 8.94 -7.79
C SER A 128 -2.04 10.32 -8.44
N LYS A 129 -2.08 10.38 -9.77
CA LYS A 129 -2.14 11.66 -10.52
C LYS A 129 -3.48 12.35 -10.32
N VAL A 130 -4.60 11.61 -10.44
CA VAL A 130 -5.97 12.15 -10.28
C VAL A 130 -6.18 12.74 -8.89
N LEU A 131 -5.63 12.10 -7.87
CA LEU A 131 -5.74 12.51 -6.46
C LEU A 131 -4.63 13.46 -6.02
N ASN A 132 -3.78 13.92 -6.95
CA ASN A 132 -2.63 14.78 -6.64
C ASN A 132 -1.84 14.29 -5.41
N VAL A 133 -1.47 13.01 -5.42
CA VAL A 133 -0.80 12.34 -4.30
C VAL A 133 0.60 12.93 -4.06
N ARG A 134 0.91 13.30 -2.85
CA ARG A 134 2.24 13.73 -2.42
C ARG A 134 3.14 12.53 -2.16
N GLY A 135 4.11 12.32 -3.05
CA GLY A 135 4.97 11.13 -3.04
C GLY A 135 4.45 10.03 -3.98
N ARG A 136 4.75 8.78 -3.67
CA ARG A 136 4.40 7.62 -4.51
C ARG A 136 3.72 6.54 -3.70
N VAL A 137 2.80 5.82 -4.32
CA VAL A 137 2.14 4.63 -3.76
C VAL A 137 2.39 3.47 -4.70
N LEU A 138 2.98 2.40 -4.17
CA LEU A 138 3.30 1.18 -4.91
C LEU A 138 2.63 -0.01 -4.22
N PRO A 139 1.93 -0.90 -4.94
CA PRO A 139 1.59 -2.21 -4.40
C PRO A 139 2.86 -3.05 -4.22
N ALA A 140 2.94 -3.85 -3.17
CA ALA A 140 4.09 -4.73 -2.92
C ALA A 140 4.28 -5.76 -4.04
N ALA A 141 3.19 -6.17 -4.67
CA ALA A 141 3.17 -7.02 -5.85
C ALA A 141 2.00 -6.63 -6.76
N ASN A 142 2.13 -6.92 -8.06
CA ASN A 142 1.07 -6.66 -9.05
C ASN A 142 0.08 -7.83 -9.20
N THR A 143 0.17 -8.81 -8.33
CA THR A 143 -0.69 -10.00 -8.29
C THR A 143 -1.38 -10.12 -6.94
N SER A 144 -2.57 -10.69 -6.94
CA SER A 144 -3.27 -11.01 -5.71
C SER A 144 -2.53 -12.10 -4.94
N VAL A 145 -2.39 -11.91 -3.62
CA VAL A 145 -1.79 -12.89 -2.72
C VAL A 145 -2.75 -13.24 -1.59
N VAL A 146 -2.63 -14.45 -1.06
CA VAL A 146 -3.38 -14.89 0.12
C VAL A 146 -2.41 -15.09 1.26
N LEU A 147 -2.68 -14.46 2.39
CA LEU A 147 -1.93 -14.65 3.62
C LEU A 147 -2.44 -15.89 4.36
N HIS A 148 -1.51 -16.74 4.79
CA HIS A 148 -1.78 -17.89 5.63
C HIS A 148 -0.96 -17.80 6.91
N ALA A 149 -1.52 -18.32 7.99
CA ALA A 149 -0.84 -18.49 9.26
C ALA A 149 -0.90 -19.95 9.72
N GLU A 150 0.25 -20.54 10.04
CA GLU A 150 0.33 -21.78 10.80
C GLU A 150 0.27 -21.42 12.28
N MET A 151 -0.72 -21.97 12.97
CA MET A 151 -0.92 -21.75 14.41
C MET A 151 -0.11 -22.77 15.24
N ASP A 152 0.00 -22.52 16.53
CA ASP A 152 0.73 -23.41 17.47
C ASP A 152 0.08 -24.79 17.65
N ASP A 153 -1.22 -24.91 17.36
CA ASP A 153 -1.96 -26.17 17.33
C ASP A 153 -1.83 -26.94 15.99
N GLY A 154 -1.02 -26.43 15.03
CA GLY A 154 -0.80 -27.03 13.72
C GLY A 154 -1.86 -26.69 12.67
N GLN A 155 -2.90 -25.94 13.00
CA GLN A 155 -3.92 -25.50 12.05
C GLN A 155 -3.37 -24.41 11.11
N ILE A 156 -3.78 -24.45 9.84
CA ILE A 156 -3.47 -23.39 8.87
C ILE A 156 -4.73 -22.55 8.67
N ILE A 157 -4.64 -21.26 9.02
CA ILE A 157 -5.70 -20.29 8.84
C ILE A 157 -5.35 -19.39 7.66
N SER A 158 -6.30 -19.22 6.76
CA SER A 158 -6.14 -18.37 5.57
C SER A 158 -6.96 -17.10 5.69
N GLY A 159 -6.39 -16.00 5.21
CA GLY A 159 -7.05 -14.70 5.17
C GLY A 159 -6.55 -13.73 6.23
N GLU A 160 -6.17 -12.55 5.78
CA GLU A 160 -5.66 -11.45 6.60
C GLU A 160 -6.67 -11.06 7.69
N SER A 161 -7.96 -10.98 7.32
CA SER A 161 -9.05 -10.63 8.23
C SER A 161 -9.40 -11.74 9.23
N THR A 162 -9.14 -12.99 8.90
CA THR A 162 -9.53 -14.16 9.71
C THR A 162 -8.46 -14.53 10.74
N ILE A 163 -7.19 -14.41 10.38
CA ILE A 163 -6.05 -14.80 11.22
C ILE A 163 -6.11 -14.22 12.64
N PRO A 164 -6.36 -12.89 12.83
CA PRO A 164 -6.40 -12.32 14.18
C PRO A 164 -7.55 -12.84 15.06
N SER A 165 -8.66 -13.23 14.45
CA SER A 165 -9.85 -13.68 15.18
C SER A 165 -9.80 -15.14 15.62
N TYR A 166 -8.82 -15.92 15.17
CA TYR A 166 -8.70 -17.34 15.51
C TYR A 166 -8.30 -17.56 16.98
N GLY A 167 -7.63 -16.58 17.60
CA GLY A 167 -7.38 -16.58 19.05
C GLY A 167 -6.27 -17.54 19.51
N LYS A 168 -5.48 -18.09 18.61
CA LYS A 168 -4.30 -18.92 18.89
C LYS A 168 -3.01 -18.17 18.55
N ARG A 169 -1.88 -18.67 19.08
CA ARG A 169 -0.58 -18.11 18.79
C ARG A 169 -0.15 -18.47 17.37
N ILE A 170 0.30 -17.47 16.61
CA ILE A 170 0.86 -17.67 15.28
C ILE A 170 2.28 -18.20 15.43
N LYS A 171 2.57 -19.33 14.80
CA LYS A 171 3.91 -19.92 14.70
C LYS A 171 4.69 -19.32 13.54
N ARG A 172 4.06 -19.21 12.37
CA ARG A 172 4.62 -18.56 11.18
C ARG A 172 3.53 -18.11 10.23
N VAL A 173 3.87 -17.19 9.34
CA VAL A 173 3.01 -16.76 8.23
C VAL A 173 3.70 -17.02 6.89
N PHE A 174 2.90 -17.23 5.83
CA PHE A 174 3.37 -17.42 4.47
C PHE A 174 2.33 -16.94 3.46
N LEU A 175 2.74 -16.72 2.21
CA LEU A 175 1.89 -16.26 1.14
C LEU A 175 1.69 -17.33 0.06
N THR A 176 0.54 -17.31 -0.59
CA THR A 176 0.31 -17.98 -1.85
C THR A 176 -0.12 -16.98 -2.93
N PRO A 177 0.38 -17.14 -4.19
CA PRO A 177 1.33 -18.17 -4.64
C PRO A 177 2.73 -17.98 -4.01
N GLU A 178 3.57 -19.02 -4.01
CA GLU A 178 4.94 -18.93 -3.46
C GLU A 178 5.86 -18.03 -4.28
N LYS A 179 5.67 -18.02 -5.61
CA LYS A 179 6.43 -17.15 -6.52
C LYS A 179 5.71 -15.83 -6.68
N ILE A 180 6.16 -14.83 -5.95
CA ILE A 180 5.64 -13.47 -5.98
C ILE A 180 6.78 -12.56 -6.45
N GLU A 181 6.52 -11.82 -7.54
CA GLU A 181 7.44 -10.79 -8.00
C GLU A 181 6.97 -9.43 -7.47
N PRO A 182 7.87 -8.65 -6.88
CA PRO A 182 7.54 -7.28 -6.51
C PRO A 182 7.33 -6.42 -7.76
N VAL A 183 6.66 -5.31 -7.60
CA VAL A 183 6.69 -4.26 -8.60
C VAL A 183 8.16 -3.79 -8.75
N PRO A 184 8.73 -3.74 -9.98
CA PRO A 184 10.15 -3.43 -10.17
C PRO A 184 10.60 -2.12 -9.53
N GLU A 185 9.77 -1.09 -9.59
CA GLU A 185 10.01 0.23 -8.99
C GLU A 185 10.22 0.15 -7.47
N THR A 186 9.66 -0.86 -6.80
CA THR A 186 9.86 -1.09 -5.36
C THR A 186 11.33 -1.38 -5.04
N ILE A 187 12.01 -2.12 -5.89
CA ILE A 187 13.43 -2.45 -5.72
C ILE A 187 14.29 -1.20 -5.83
N ASP A 188 14.02 -0.36 -6.84
CA ASP A 188 14.76 0.90 -7.03
C ASP A 188 14.54 1.86 -5.86
N VAL A 189 13.31 1.91 -5.32
CA VAL A 189 12.97 2.70 -4.13
C VAL A 189 13.76 2.22 -2.91
N ILE A 190 13.83 0.92 -2.67
CA ILE A 190 14.57 0.36 -1.53
C ILE A 190 16.06 0.73 -1.63
N ARG A 191 16.66 0.55 -2.80
CA ARG A 191 18.08 0.85 -3.05
C ARG A 191 18.41 2.32 -2.89
N GLY A 192 17.50 3.20 -3.29
CA GLY A 192 17.67 4.65 -3.25
C GLY A 192 17.19 5.33 -1.97
N ALA A 193 16.65 4.60 -1.00
CA ALA A 193 16.12 5.18 0.23
C ALA A 193 17.24 5.64 1.19
N ASP A 194 17.00 6.76 1.87
CA ASP A 194 17.79 7.19 3.05
C ASP A 194 17.28 6.51 4.33
N LEU A 195 15.96 6.22 4.36
CA LEU A 195 15.26 5.65 5.50
C LEU A 195 14.24 4.63 5.02
N ILE A 196 14.22 3.47 5.67
CA ILE A 196 13.19 2.44 5.48
C ILE A 196 12.41 2.29 6.78
N LEU A 197 11.08 2.46 6.68
CA LEU A 197 10.16 2.25 7.78
C LEU A 197 9.30 1.01 7.52
N LEU A 198 9.25 0.10 8.49
CA LEU A 198 8.38 -1.08 8.46
C LEU A 198 7.24 -0.87 9.44
N GLY A 199 6.06 -0.61 8.94
CA GLY A 199 4.89 -0.22 9.74
C GLY A 199 4.66 1.31 9.76
N PRO A 200 3.75 1.81 10.64
CA PRO A 200 3.04 1.08 11.70
C PRO A 200 1.99 0.10 11.19
N GLY A 201 1.77 -0.95 11.94
CA GLY A 201 0.75 -1.94 11.63
C GLY A 201 0.94 -3.25 12.41
N SER A 202 -0.01 -4.16 12.23
CA SER A 202 0.11 -5.52 12.74
C SER A 202 1.34 -6.22 12.16
N LEU A 203 2.17 -6.81 13.04
CA LEU A 203 3.36 -7.54 12.60
C LEU A 203 3.02 -8.59 11.56
N TYR A 204 2.02 -9.43 11.84
CA TYR A 204 1.72 -10.60 11.03
C TYR A 204 0.88 -10.31 9.79
N THR A 205 0.00 -9.32 9.84
CA THR A 205 -0.97 -9.09 8.77
C THR A 205 -0.66 -7.85 7.91
N SER A 206 0.14 -6.90 8.41
CA SER A 206 0.48 -5.69 7.66
C SER A 206 1.97 -5.56 7.31
N ILE A 207 2.88 -6.01 8.20
CA ILE A 207 4.33 -5.84 8.00
C ILE A 207 4.94 -7.06 7.32
N LEU A 208 4.80 -8.25 7.93
CA LEU A 208 5.39 -9.48 7.38
C LEU A 208 4.95 -9.81 5.95
N PRO A 209 3.69 -9.60 5.51
CA PRO A 209 3.32 -9.85 4.13
C PRO A 209 4.19 -9.13 3.09
N ASN A 210 4.64 -7.90 3.38
CA ASN A 210 5.59 -7.20 2.52
C ASN A 210 6.97 -7.87 2.49
N LEU A 211 7.45 -8.36 3.65
CA LEU A 211 8.75 -9.01 3.80
C LEU A 211 8.76 -10.47 3.31
N LEU A 212 7.59 -11.08 3.14
CA LEU A 212 7.45 -12.40 2.57
C LEU A 212 7.59 -12.41 1.04
N VAL A 213 7.58 -11.24 0.39
CA VAL A 213 8.00 -11.11 -1.01
C VAL A 213 9.55 -11.20 -1.06
N PRO A 214 10.14 -12.29 -1.61
CA PRO A 214 11.56 -12.62 -1.38
C PRO A 214 12.51 -11.50 -1.75
N LYS A 215 12.37 -10.91 -2.92
CA LYS A 215 13.25 -9.83 -3.40
C LYS A 215 13.13 -8.56 -2.54
N ILE A 216 11.95 -8.22 -2.02
CA ILE A 216 11.77 -7.07 -1.12
C ILE A 216 12.59 -7.28 0.14
N ARG A 217 12.50 -8.45 0.77
CA ARG A 217 13.26 -8.77 1.98
C ARG A 217 14.76 -8.68 1.75
N GLU A 218 15.26 -9.28 0.68
CA GLU A 218 16.68 -9.29 0.33
C GLU A 218 17.22 -7.87 0.12
N GLU A 219 16.51 -7.05 -0.64
CA GLU A 219 16.93 -5.67 -0.90
C GLU A 219 16.89 -4.81 0.37
N ILE A 220 15.87 -4.96 1.23
CA ILE A 220 15.82 -4.25 2.52
C ILE A 220 17.01 -4.64 3.40
N LEU A 221 17.38 -5.92 3.48
CA LEU A 221 18.53 -6.36 4.27
C LEU A 221 19.83 -5.75 3.76
N ASN A 222 20.03 -5.67 2.46
CA ASN A 222 21.24 -5.18 1.79
C ASN A 222 21.29 -3.64 1.66
N ALA A 223 20.14 -2.95 1.79
CA ALA A 223 20.09 -1.49 1.64
C ALA A 223 20.94 -0.77 2.70
N PRO A 224 21.70 0.27 2.32
CA PRO A 224 22.48 1.09 3.27
C PRO A 224 21.60 1.99 4.15
N ALA A 225 20.33 2.15 3.81
CA ALA A 225 19.37 2.98 4.51
C ALA A 225 19.24 2.62 6.00
N LYS A 226 18.96 3.61 6.85
CA LYS A 226 18.54 3.35 8.23
C LYS A 226 17.17 2.63 8.22
N LYS A 227 16.99 1.69 9.14
CA LYS A 227 15.80 0.86 9.20
C LYS A 227 15.13 0.97 10.56
N PHE A 228 13.81 1.21 10.58
CA PHE A 228 12.99 1.23 11.79
C PHE A 228 11.75 0.36 11.61
N ILE A 229 11.36 -0.33 12.67
CA ILE A 229 10.18 -1.18 12.70
C ILE A 229 9.22 -0.67 13.78
N PHE A 230 7.96 -0.44 13.40
CA PHE A 230 6.85 -0.07 14.27
C PHE A 230 5.77 -1.16 14.19
N ALA A 231 6.01 -2.29 14.85
CA ALA A 231 5.05 -3.41 14.92
C ALA A 231 4.18 -3.33 16.17
N MET A 232 2.91 -3.71 16.03
CA MET A 232 1.96 -3.88 17.13
C MET A 232 1.48 -5.32 17.15
#